data_1582fcc8db26aaf71171bb226c2d4363
#
_entry.id   1582fcc8db26aaf71171bb226c2d4363
#
_cell.length_a   1.000
_cell.length_b   1.000
_cell.length_c   1.000
_cell.angle_alpha   90.00
_cell.angle_beta   90.00
_cell.angle_gamma   90.00
#
_symmetry.space_group_name_H-M   'P 1'
#
loop_
_entity.id
_entity.type
_entity.pdbx_description
1 polymer ?
#
loop_
_entity_poly.entity_id
_entity_poly.type
_entity_poly.pdbx_seq_one_letter_code
_entity_poly.pdbx_strand_id
1 'polypeptide(L)'
;MRVEQVNWVDIPAGLLRRGTPVDEIAAVARRYADIRVPVEWYLKEAPRAEIHVPAFRIARTPVTVGQWARFAAATGRPVPETPADHPVIGVPWEAATAYCRWLGERLGLDVRLPTEDEWERAARGDDGREFPWGEEYRTGLANLLDLGIGTTMPVGSFPDGASPFGVLDMAGNADEWTSTPYAPYPGAPAEVPTTEDWAFDRHITRGGAFRHDRDLARCARRHGAYEEDLEAIGVGFRLAAPAA
;
A
#
# COMPACT_ATOMS: atom_id res chain seq x y z
N MET A 1 -5.83 -12.08 -28.85
CA MET A 1 -5.70 -11.97 -27.39
C MET A 1 -5.92 -10.52 -27.01
N ARG A 2 -6.90 -10.22 -26.15
CA ARG A 2 -7.05 -8.83 -25.66
C ARG A 2 -5.82 -8.52 -24.80
N VAL A 3 -5.14 -7.42 -25.15
CA VAL A 3 -4.05 -6.87 -24.35
C VAL A 3 -4.61 -6.54 -22.97
N GLU A 4 -3.89 -6.91 -21.91
CA GLU A 4 -4.29 -6.58 -20.55
C GLU A 4 -4.28 -5.07 -20.36
N GLN A 5 -5.45 -4.52 -20.09
CA GLN A 5 -5.60 -3.08 -19.90
C GLN A 5 -5.45 -2.77 -18.40
N VAL A 6 -4.38 -2.07 -18.03
CA VAL A 6 -4.22 -1.48 -16.70
C VAL A 6 -4.81 -0.06 -16.74
N ASN A 7 -5.67 0.24 -15.80
CA ASN A 7 -6.19 1.60 -15.63
C ASN A 7 -5.14 2.42 -14.86
N TRP A 8 -4.28 3.12 -15.61
CA TRP A 8 -3.21 3.94 -15.07
C TRP A 8 -3.72 5.31 -14.63
N VAL A 9 -3.15 5.83 -13.55
CA VAL A 9 -3.26 7.22 -13.10
C VAL A 9 -1.86 7.84 -13.21
N ASP A 10 -1.76 8.96 -13.91
CA ASP A 10 -0.52 9.72 -14.02
C ASP A 10 -0.31 10.55 -12.76
N ILE A 11 0.83 10.34 -12.10
CA ILE A 11 1.24 11.11 -10.92
C ILE A 11 2.36 12.07 -11.37
N PRO A 12 2.13 13.40 -11.33
CA PRO A 12 3.14 14.35 -11.74
C PRO A 12 4.33 14.36 -10.78
N ALA A 13 5.51 14.71 -11.28
CA ALA A 13 6.66 14.97 -10.41
C ALA A 13 6.31 16.05 -9.38
N GLY A 14 6.81 15.90 -8.16
CA GLY A 14 6.55 16.87 -7.11
C GLY A 14 7.15 16.51 -5.78
N LEU A 15 6.90 17.36 -4.80
CA LEU A 15 7.42 17.20 -3.45
C LEU A 15 6.48 16.34 -2.61
N LEU A 16 7.03 15.30 -2.02
CA LEU A 16 6.37 14.49 -1.00
C LEU A 16 6.85 14.93 0.38
N ARG A 17 5.92 15.28 1.26
CA ARG A 17 6.20 15.40 2.69
C ARG A 17 6.03 14.04 3.34
N ARG A 18 7.06 13.18 3.19
CA ARG A 18 7.04 11.79 3.66
C ARG A 18 7.05 11.70 5.17
N GLY A 19 6.19 10.83 5.71
CA GLY A 19 6.23 10.47 7.12
C GLY A 19 5.66 11.52 8.07
N THR A 20 5.98 11.39 9.34
CA THR A 20 5.49 12.18 10.48
C THR A 20 6.65 12.81 11.26
N PRO A 21 6.57 14.07 11.70
CA PRO A 21 7.59 14.66 12.58
C PRO A 21 7.77 13.84 13.87
N VAL A 22 9.00 13.72 14.36
CA VAL A 22 9.31 12.94 15.59
C VAL A 22 8.53 13.46 16.78
N ASP A 23 8.41 14.77 16.94
CA ASP A 23 7.70 15.43 18.04
C ASP A 23 6.18 15.27 17.97
N GLU A 24 5.62 14.94 16.82
CA GLU A 24 4.19 14.66 16.64
C GLU A 24 3.82 13.20 16.94
N ILE A 25 4.76 12.25 16.93
CA ILE A 25 4.50 10.81 17.11
C ILE A 25 3.73 10.51 18.39
N ALA A 26 4.10 11.13 19.51
CA ALA A 26 3.38 10.91 20.76
C ALA A 26 1.93 11.40 20.71
N ALA A 27 1.63 12.45 19.95
CA ALA A 27 0.27 12.94 19.74
C ALA A 27 -0.52 11.98 18.81
N VAL A 28 0.13 11.46 17.77
CA VAL A 28 -0.45 10.42 16.91
C VAL A 28 -0.80 9.18 17.73
N ALA A 29 0.13 8.63 18.49
CA ALA A 29 -0.12 7.45 19.33
C ALA A 29 -1.28 7.67 20.33
N ARG A 30 -1.39 8.88 20.93
CA ARG A 30 -2.54 9.21 21.80
C ARG A 30 -3.87 9.24 21.06
N ARG A 31 -3.91 9.72 19.80
CA ARG A 31 -5.12 9.75 18.97
C ARG A 31 -5.67 8.35 18.70
N TYR A 32 -4.80 7.35 18.66
CA TYR A 32 -5.12 5.96 18.40
C TYR A 32 -4.93 5.05 19.63
N ALA A 33 -4.97 5.61 20.85
CA ALA A 33 -4.73 4.86 22.08
C ALA A 33 -5.75 3.73 22.34
N ASP A 34 -6.96 3.86 21.80
CA ASP A 34 -8.00 2.83 21.83
C ASP A 34 -7.64 1.56 21.04
N ILE A 35 -6.79 1.68 20.01
CA ILE A 35 -6.29 0.55 19.19
C ILE A 35 -5.21 -0.24 19.95
N ARG A 36 -4.56 0.38 20.96
CA ARG A 36 -3.53 -0.25 21.79
C ARG A 36 -2.27 -0.70 21.04
N VAL A 37 -1.92 -0.03 19.96
CA VAL A 37 -0.66 -0.23 19.25
C VAL A 37 0.47 0.45 20.03
N PRO A 38 1.60 -0.23 20.27
CA PRO A 38 2.77 0.37 20.91
C PRO A 38 3.29 1.59 20.15
N VAL A 39 3.78 2.61 20.87
CA VAL A 39 4.26 3.87 20.26
C VAL A 39 5.44 3.65 19.30
N GLU A 40 6.25 2.64 19.54
CA GLU A 40 7.40 2.25 18.71
C GLU A 40 6.97 1.91 17.27
N TRP A 41 5.75 1.45 17.08
CA TRP A 41 5.21 1.17 15.74
C TRP A 41 4.89 2.42 14.95
N TYR A 42 4.54 3.53 15.63
CA TYR A 42 4.35 4.83 14.99
C TYR A 42 5.70 5.51 14.71
N LEU A 43 6.76 5.22 15.48
CA LEU A 43 8.11 5.72 15.21
C LEU A 43 8.66 5.28 13.85
N LYS A 44 8.18 4.17 13.27
CA LYS A 44 8.58 3.70 11.95
C LYS A 44 8.30 4.73 10.83
N GLU A 45 7.36 5.64 11.02
CA GLU A 45 7.00 6.68 10.05
C GLU A 45 7.76 8.00 10.25
N ALA A 46 8.68 8.05 11.22
CA ALA A 46 9.47 9.24 11.55
C ALA A 46 10.95 9.07 11.13
N PRO A 47 11.66 10.16 10.84
CA PRO A 47 11.20 11.55 10.82
C PRO A 47 10.49 11.93 9.52
N ARG A 48 9.72 13.03 9.54
CA ARG A 48 9.23 13.67 8.32
C ARG A 48 10.42 14.16 7.49
N ALA A 49 10.34 13.94 6.17
CA ALA A 49 11.31 14.47 5.21
C ALA A 49 10.61 14.97 3.94
N GLU A 50 11.22 15.95 3.28
CA GLU A 50 10.80 16.40 1.95
C GLU A 50 11.56 15.63 0.89
N ILE A 51 10.85 14.89 0.06
CA ILE A 51 11.39 14.01 -0.98
C ILE A 51 10.85 14.45 -2.33
N HIS A 52 11.72 14.71 -3.30
CA HIS A 52 11.28 14.92 -4.68
C HIS A 52 11.03 13.56 -5.34
N VAL A 53 9.76 13.30 -5.67
CA VAL A 53 9.34 12.09 -6.39
C VAL A 53 9.19 12.43 -7.87
N PRO A 54 9.91 11.75 -8.77
CA PRO A 54 9.74 11.91 -10.22
C PRO A 54 8.32 11.56 -10.67
N ALA A 55 7.92 11.99 -11.86
CA ALA A 55 6.65 11.59 -12.44
C ALA A 55 6.63 10.07 -12.71
N PHE A 56 5.49 9.44 -12.44
CA PHE A 56 5.28 8.01 -12.64
C PHE A 56 3.80 7.72 -12.91
N ARG A 57 3.48 6.51 -13.28
CA ARG A 57 2.11 5.99 -13.34
C ARG A 57 1.89 4.98 -12.25
N ILE A 58 0.69 4.98 -11.68
CA ILE A 58 0.26 3.97 -10.71
C ILE A 58 -1.07 3.37 -11.15
N ALA A 59 -1.31 2.09 -10.91
CA ALA A 59 -2.59 1.48 -11.16
C ALA A 59 -3.66 2.11 -10.25
N ARG A 60 -4.81 2.45 -10.83
CA ARG A 60 -5.92 3.10 -10.11
C ARG A 60 -6.40 2.27 -8.91
N THR A 61 -6.34 0.95 -9.02
CA THR A 61 -6.76 -0.01 -8.00
C THR A 61 -5.68 -1.08 -7.81
N PRO A 62 -5.72 -1.84 -6.70
CA PRO A 62 -4.91 -3.05 -6.55
C PRO A 62 -5.15 -4.05 -7.68
N VAL A 63 -4.21 -4.97 -7.89
CA VAL A 63 -4.36 -6.09 -8.83
C VAL A 63 -5.49 -6.99 -8.37
N THR A 64 -6.42 -7.32 -9.29
CA THR A 64 -7.57 -8.14 -8.99
C THR A 64 -7.27 -9.65 -9.17
N VAL A 65 -8.10 -10.50 -8.53
CA VAL A 65 -8.07 -11.95 -8.72
C VAL A 65 -8.22 -12.32 -10.20
N GLY A 66 -9.08 -11.62 -10.95
CA GLY A 66 -9.25 -11.86 -12.39
C GLY A 66 -8.02 -11.52 -13.24
N GLN A 67 -7.27 -10.49 -12.86
CA GLN A 67 -5.99 -10.14 -13.47
C GLN A 67 -4.92 -11.17 -13.11
N TRP A 68 -4.84 -11.55 -11.83
CA TRP A 68 -3.94 -12.58 -11.33
C TRP A 68 -4.15 -13.94 -11.99
N ALA A 69 -5.40 -14.36 -12.21
CA ALA A 69 -5.74 -15.65 -12.78
C ALA A 69 -5.06 -15.92 -14.13
N ARG A 70 -4.82 -14.90 -14.95
CA ARG A 70 -4.12 -15.03 -16.24
C ARG A 70 -2.64 -15.34 -16.05
N PHE A 71 -2.00 -14.70 -15.09
CA PHE A 71 -0.62 -15.01 -14.71
C PHE A 71 -0.52 -16.40 -14.09
N ALA A 72 -1.44 -16.74 -13.20
CA ALA A 72 -1.52 -18.04 -12.57
C ALA A 72 -1.64 -19.17 -13.60
N ALA A 73 -2.51 -19.01 -14.60
CA ALA A 73 -2.66 -19.97 -15.69
C ALA A 73 -1.37 -20.11 -16.54
N ALA A 74 -0.61 -19.03 -16.72
CA ALA A 74 0.64 -19.05 -17.49
C ALA A 74 1.82 -19.65 -16.71
N THR A 75 1.76 -19.68 -15.37
CA THR A 75 2.89 -20.05 -14.49
C THR A 75 2.62 -21.22 -13.56
N GLY A 76 1.41 -21.81 -13.61
CA GLY A 76 1.01 -22.92 -12.74
C GLY A 76 0.79 -22.54 -11.27
N ARG A 77 0.49 -21.27 -11.01
CA ARG A 77 0.24 -20.78 -9.66
C ARG A 77 -1.24 -20.97 -9.26
N PRO A 78 -1.55 -21.02 -7.97
CA PRO A 78 -2.93 -21.07 -7.52
C PRO A 78 -3.66 -19.75 -7.80
N VAL A 79 -4.98 -19.84 -7.95
CA VAL A 79 -5.91 -18.71 -8.02
C VAL A 79 -6.78 -18.77 -6.75
N PRO A 80 -6.87 -17.70 -5.95
CA PRO A 80 -7.77 -17.67 -4.80
C PRO A 80 -9.24 -17.88 -5.20
N GLU A 81 -10.03 -18.48 -4.32
CA GLU A 81 -11.50 -18.68 -4.50
C GLU A 81 -12.31 -17.39 -4.23
N THR A 82 -11.69 -16.23 -4.34
CA THR A 82 -12.29 -14.92 -4.15
C THR A 82 -12.84 -14.42 -5.50
N PRO A 83 -13.93 -13.61 -5.54
CA PRO A 83 -14.47 -13.07 -6.78
C PRO A 83 -13.45 -12.32 -7.62
N ALA A 84 -13.60 -12.37 -8.95
CA ALA A 84 -12.61 -11.90 -9.91
C ALA A 84 -12.29 -10.38 -9.83
N ASP A 85 -13.22 -9.59 -9.33
CA ASP A 85 -13.13 -8.13 -9.17
C ASP A 85 -12.61 -7.68 -7.79
N HIS A 86 -12.35 -8.61 -6.88
CA HIS A 86 -11.70 -8.34 -5.60
C HIS A 86 -10.17 -8.25 -5.75
N PRO A 87 -9.45 -7.54 -4.85
CA PRO A 87 -7.99 -7.56 -4.86
C PRO A 87 -7.48 -8.98 -4.61
N VAL A 88 -6.43 -9.38 -5.31
CA VAL A 88 -5.71 -10.60 -4.97
C VAL A 88 -4.93 -10.39 -3.68
N ILE A 89 -5.12 -11.27 -2.70
CA ILE A 89 -4.43 -11.27 -1.41
C ILE A 89 -3.73 -12.61 -1.19
N GLY A 90 -2.90 -12.69 -0.14
CA GLY A 90 -2.11 -13.90 0.13
C GLY A 90 -0.92 -14.06 -0.82
N VAL A 91 -0.49 -12.99 -1.47
CA VAL A 91 0.57 -13.02 -2.49
C VAL A 91 1.93 -12.71 -1.85
N PRO A 92 2.90 -13.63 -1.89
CA PRO A 92 4.28 -13.34 -1.50
C PRO A 92 4.91 -12.26 -2.39
N TRP A 93 5.83 -11.48 -1.83
CA TRP A 93 6.47 -10.35 -2.53
C TRP A 93 7.14 -10.77 -3.85
N GLU A 94 7.82 -11.92 -3.86
CA GLU A 94 8.47 -12.49 -5.05
C GLU A 94 7.45 -12.84 -6.14
N ALA A 95 6.27 -13.28 -5.74
CA ALA A 95 5.20 -13.61 -6.68
C ALA A 95 4.55 -12.34 -7.26
N ALA A 96 4.38 -11.28 -6.45
CA ALA A 96 3.95 -9.96 -6.92
C ALA A 96 4.96 -9.36 -7.91
N THR A 97 6.25 -9.44 -7.59
CA THR A 97 7.34 -8.99 -8.48
C THR A 97 7.39 -9.80 -9.79
N ALA A 98 7.20 -11.12 -9.71
CA ALA A 98 7.12 -11.98 -10.91
C ALA A 98 5.92 -11.63 -11.79
N TYR A 99 4.77 -11.29 -11.18
CA TYR A 99 3.60 -10.79 -11.90
C TYR A 99 3.92 -9.49 -12.65
N CYS A 100 4.56 -8.54 -11.98
CA CYS A 100 4.95 -7.27 -12.60
C CYS A 100 5.83 -7.50 -13.85
N ARG A 101 6.85 -8.33 -13.74
CA ARG A 101 7.74 -8.69 -14.87
C ARG A 101 6.96 -9.34 -16.01
N TRP A 102 6.14 -10.35 -15.70
CA TRP A 102 5.32 -11.05 -16.69
C TRP A 102 4.37 -10.11 -17.44
N LEU A 103 3.76 -9.16 -16.73
CA LEU A 103 2.87 -8.18 -17.34
C LEU A 103 3.67 -7.15 -18.17
N GLY A 104 4.79 -6.68 -17.64
CA GLY A 104 5.68 -5.73 -18.31
C GLY A 104 6.16 -6.23 -19.68
N GLU A 105 6.57 -7.49 -19.77
CA GLU A 105 6.95 -8.13 -21.04
C GLU A 105 5.81 -8.11 -22.08
N ARG A 106 4.56 -8.26 -21.64
CA ARG A 106 3.37 -8.25 -22.51
C ARG A 106 2.96 -6.86 -22.97
N LEU A 107 3.19 -5.87 -22.12
CA LEU A 107 2.84 -4.48 -22.42
C LEU A 107 3.98 -3.70 -23.08
N GLY A 108 5.21 -4.25 -23.10
CA GLY A 108 6.41 -3.51 -23.52
C GLY A 108 6.72 -2.34 -22.60
N LEU A 109 6.44 -2.47 -21.30
CA LEU A 109 6.60 -1.44 -20.27
C LEU A 109 7.40 -1.99 -19.09
N ASP A 110 8.12 -1.11 -18.40
CA ASP A 110 8.75 -1.43 -17.12
C ASP A 110 7.70 -1.38 -15.99
N VAL A 111 6.90 -2.46 -15.89
CA VAL A 111 5.90 -2.62 -14.83
C VAL A 111 6.57 -3.17 -13.58
N ARG A 112 6.33 -2.55 -12.45
CA ARG A 112 6.93 -2.88 -11.17
C ARG A 112 5.98 -2.61 -10.00
N LEU A 113 6.36 -2.98 -8.79
CA LEU A 113 5.73 -2.47 -7.57
C LEU A 113 6.10 -0.99 -7.41
N PRO A 114 5.23 -0.16 -6.83
CA PRO A 114 5.58 1.20 -6.46
C PRO A 114 6.68 1.19 -5.39
N THR A 115 7.56 2.17 -5.38
CA THR A 115 8.36 2.45 -4.20
C THR A 115 7.45 2.94 -3.07
N GLU A 116 7.94 2.89 -1.83
CA GLU A 116 7.22 3.43 -0.69
C GLU A 116 6.90 4.93 -0.85
N ASP A 117 7.84 5.70 -1.37
CA ASP A 117 7.67 7.14 -1.61
C ASP A 117 6.64 7.42 -2.73
N GLU A 118 6.63 6.63 -3.79
CA GLU A 118 5.62 6.71 -4.85
C GLU A 118 4.22 6.38 -4.32
N TRP A 119 4.12 5.32 -3.52
CA TRP A 119 2.85 4.93 -2.92
C TRP A 119 2.30 6.04 -2.01
N GLU A 120 3.14 6.57 -1.08
CA GLU A 120 2.72 7.62 -0.16
C GLU A 120 2.35 8.91 -0.90
N ARG A 121 3.12 9.28 -1.95
CA ARG A 121 2.77 10.42 -2.80
C ARG A 121 1.43 10.24 -3.49
N ALA A 122 1.17 9.07 -4.07
CA ALA A 122 -0.11 8.77 -4.74
C ALA A 122 -1.30 8.82 -3.78
N ALA A 123 -1.10 8.40 -2.52
CA ALA A 123 -2.11 8.43 -1.47
C ALA A 123 -2.35 9.84 -0.92
N ARG A 124 -1.26 10.57 -0.64
CA ARG A 124 -1.25 11.79 0.17
C ARG A 124 -1.40 13.08 -0.64
N GLY A 125 -1.00 13.07 -1.91
CA GLY A 125 -0.97 14.28 -2.73
C GLY A 125 0.15 15.25 -2.36
N ASP A 126 -0.07 16.52 -2.68
CA ASP A 126 0.90 17.62 -2.45
C ASP A 126 0.70 18.32 -1.09
N ASP A 127 -0.46 18.20 -0.48
CA ASP A 127 -0.84 18.91 0.75
C ASP A 127 -0.41 18.20 2.03
N GLY A 128 -0.01 16.93 1.96
CA GLY A 128 0.50 16.18 3.10
C GLY A 128 -0.56 15.66 4.07
N ARG A 129 -1.80 15.49 3.57
CA ARG A 129 -2.96 15.01 4.33
C ARG A 129 -2.75 13.69 5.06
N GLU A 130 -3.53 13.47 6.11
CA GLU A 130 -3.43 12.26 6.94
C GLU A 130 -3.93 10.99 6.22
N PHE A 131 -5.11 11.09 5.56
CA PHE A 131 -5.76 10.01 4.82
C PHE A 131 -5.89 10.36 3.33
N PRO A 132 -6.09 9.40 2.44
CA PRO A 132 -6.28 9.68 1.02
C PRO A 132 -7.37 10.72 0.73
N TRP A 133 -8.43 10.75 1.53
CA TRP A 133 -9.59 11.65 1.39
C TRP A 133 -9.49 12.97 2.20
N GLY A 134 -8.45 13.18 2.99
CA GLY A 134 -8.26 14.42 3.79
C GLY A 134 -7.67 14.20 5.16
N GLU A 135 -7.91 15.17 6.09
CA GLU A 135 -7.28 15.19 7.40
C GLU A 135 -7.97 14.32 8.45
N GLU A 136 -9.27 14.09 8.31
CA GLU A 136 -10.05 13.40 9.32
C GLU A 136 -10.43 11.99 8.89
N TYR A 137 -10.33 11.03 9.84
CA TYR A 137 -10.88 9.71 9.61
C TYR A 137 -12.40 9.78 9.49
N ARG A 138 -12.94 9.06 8.48
CA ARG A 138 -14.37 8.88 8.28
C ARG A 138 -14.66 7.43 7.93
N THR A 139 -15.47 6.77 8.76
CA THR A 139 -15.97 5.44 8.48
C THR A 139 -16.76 5.41 7.16
N GLY A 140 -16.62 4.35 6.41
CA GLY A 140 -17.32 4.17 5.14
C GLY A 140 -16.57 4.70 3.91
N LEU A 141 -15.36 5.25 4.06
CA LEU A 141 -14.50 5.68 2.94
C LEU A 141 -13.44 4.64 2.56
N ALA A 142 -13.30 3.58 3.34
CA ALA A 142 -12.38 2.48 3.09
C ALA A 142 -12.91 1.19 3.74
N ASN A 143 -12.53 0.03 3.21
CA ASN A 143 -12.85 -1.25 3.82
C ASN A 143 -11.82 -1.58 4.91
N LEU A 144 -12.15 -1.24 6.15
CA LEU A 144 -11.36 -1.48 7.36
C LEU A 144 -12.17 -2.27 8.39
N LEU A 145 -11.53 -2.63 9.49
CA LEU A 145 -12.12 -3.44 10.55
C LEU A 145 -13.43 -2.87 11.11
N ASP A 146 -13.53 -1.55 11.21
CA ASP A 146 -14.71 -0.85 11.75
C ASP A 146 -15.98 -0.98 10.91
N LEU A 147 -15.87 -1.35 9.62
CA LEU A 147 -17.04 -1.68 8.80
C LEU A 147 -17.61 -3.07 9.11
N GLY A 148 -16.85 -3.95 9.77
CA GLY A 148 -17.31 -5.30 10.13
C GLY A 148 -17.60 -6.23 8.95
N ILE A 149 -17.11 -5.89 7.73
CA ILE A 149 -17.32 -6.72 6.52
C ILE A 149 -16.54 -8.04 6.63
N GLY A 150 -15.30 -8.00 7.19
CA GLY A 150 -14.49 -9.17 7.48
C GLY A 150 -13.86 -9.88 6.29
N THR A 151 -14.00 -9.31 5.08
CA THR A 151 -13.41 -9.81 3.83
C THR A 151 -13.10 -8.65 2.89
N THR A 152 -12.37 -8.92 1.80
CA THR A 152 -12.18 -7.93 0.74
C THR A 152 -13.49 -7.56 0.05
N MET A 153 -13.52 -6.41 -0.59
CA MET A 153 -14.61 -5.91 -1.44
C MET A 153 -14.11 -5.76 -2.88
N PRO A 154 -14.99 -5.71 -3.89
CA PRO A 154 -14.62 -5.37 -5.25
C PRO A 154 -13.76 -4.09 -5.25
N VAL A 155 -12.68 -4.07 -6.04
CA VAL A 155 -11.81 -2.88 -6.09
C VAL A 155 -12.60 -1.64 -6.53
N GLY A 156 -12.32 -0.51 -5.89
CA GLY A 156 -13.01 0.75 -6.17
C GLY A 156 -14.41 0.87 -5.56
N SER A 157 -14.78 0.02 -4.61
CA SER A 157 -16.09 0.09 -3.92
C SER A 157 -16.29 1.38 -3.11
N PHE A 158 -15.21 2.11 -2.82
CA PHE A 158 -15.24 3.33 -2.00
C PHE A 158 -14.72 4.54 -2.80
N PRO A 159 -15.48 5.04 -3.78
CA PRO A 159 -15.01 6.13 -4.67
C PRO A 159 -14.76 7.45 -3.94
N ASP A 160 -15.47 7.73 -2.84
CA ASP A 160 -15.28 8.91 -2.02
C ASP A 160 -14.02 8.83 -1.12
N GLY A 161 -13.41 7.64 -1.03
CA GLY A 161 -12.11 7.40 -0.39
C GLY A 161 -10.92 7.60 -1.33
N ALA A 162 -11.14 8.13 -2.54
CA ALA A 162 -10.08 8.37 -3.52
C ALA A 162 -9.02 9.36 -3.00
N SER A 163 -7.77 9.14 -3.43
CA SER A 163 -6.69 10.10 -3.24
C SER A 163 -6.88 11.36 -4.09
N PRO A 164 -6.08 12.44 -3.85
CA PRO A 164 -6.16 13.67 -4.66
C PRO A 164 -5.96 13.44 -6.16
N PHE A 165 -5.24 12.39 -6.53
CA PHE A 165 -5.00 12.01 -7.92
C PHE A 165 -6.06 11.06 -8.48
N GLY A 166 -7.08 10.68 -7.67
CA GLY A 166 -8.14 9.75 -8.08
C GLY A 166 -7.74 8.28 -8.03
N VAL A 167 -6.66 7.95 -7.30
CA VAL A 167 -6.29 6.56 -7.01
C VAL A 167 -7.22 6.01 -5.94
N LEU A 168 -7.74 4.81 -6.13
CA LEU A 168 -8.72 4.16 -5.27
C LEU A 168 -8.05 3.10 -4.38
N ASP A 169 -8.72 2.72 -3.29
CA ASP A 169 -8.28 1.70 -2.35
C ASP A 169 -6.85 1.94 -1.80
N MET A 170 -6.45 3.22 -1.64
CA MET A 170 -5.19 3.58 -0.98
C MET A 170 -5.27 3.47 0.56
N ALA A 171 -6.41 3.04 1.07
CA ALA A 171 -6.65 2.74 2.47
C ALA A 171 -7.61 1.56 2.55
N GLY A 172 -7.29 0.57 3.38
CA GLY A 172 -8.12 -0.62 3.58
C GLY A 172 -8.17 -1.56 2.38
N ASN A 173 -9.04 -2.52 2.45
CA ASN A 173 -9.30 -3.58 1.47
C ASN A 173 -8.13 -4.59 1.38
N ALA A 174 -6.96 -4.20 0.91
CA ALA A 174 -5.74 -5.00 0.91
C ALA A 174 -4.54 -4.14 1.34
N ASP A 175 -3.69 -4.67 2.22
CA ASP A 175 -2.39 -4.09 2.51
C ASP A 175 -1.45 -4.35 1.33
N GLU A 176 -0.67 -3.37 0.89
CA GLU A 176 -0.04 -3.42 -0.43
C GLU A 176 1.47 -3.45 -0.36
N TRP A 177 2.06 -4.48 -0.98
CA TRP A 177 3.51 -4.55 -1.16
C TRP A 177 4.05 -3.34 -1.93
N THR A 178 5.18 -2.82 -1.44
CA THR A 178 6.03 -1.89 -2.18
C THR A 178 7.33 -2.58 -2.60
N SER A 179 8.09 -1.95 -3.50
CA SER A 179 9.43 -2.41 -3.88
C SER A 179 10.52 -2.04 -2.86
N THR A 180 10.18 -1.23 -1.84
CA THR A 180 11.14 -0.72 -0.87
C THR A 180 11.39 -1.76 0.23
N PRO A 181 12.62 -2.22 0.43
CA PRO A 181 12.99 -3.02 1.59
C PRO A 181 12.77 -2.21 2.88
N TYR A 182 12.41 -2.91 3.95
CA TYR A 182 12.30 -2.24 5.23
C TYR A 182 13.68 -1.77 5.73
N ALA A 183 13.75 -0.50 6.05
CA ALA A 183 14.81 0.11 6.83
C ALA A 183 14.24 1.29 7.63
N PRO A 184 14.75 1.62 8.81
CA PRO A 184 14.43 2.90 9.45
C PRO A 184 14.75 4.05 8.51
N TYR A 185 13.94 5.11 8.56
CA TYR A 185 14.26 6.32 7.78
C TYR A 185 15.58 6.94 8.24
N PRO A 186 16.34 7.61 7.35
CA PRO A 186 17.53 8.35 7.76
C PRO A 186 17.19 9.35 8.88
N GLY A 187 17.92 9.27 10.00
CA GLY A 187 17.66 10.08 11.18
C GLY A 187 16.49 9.61 12.06
N ALA A 188 16.00 8.40 11.85
CA ALA A 188 14.97 7.81 12.72
C ALA A 188 15.45 7.69 14.17
N PRO A 189 14.54 7.78 15.16
CA PRO A 189 14.86 7.48 16.55
C PRO A 189 15.47 6.08 16.72
N ALA A 190 16.35 5.94 17.71
CA ALA A 190 17.06 4.68 17.98
C ALA A 190 16.14 3.52 18.39
N GLU A 191 14.95 3.83 18.87
CA GLU A 191 13.92 2.87 19.27
C GLU A 191 13.16 2.25 18.09
N VAL A 192 13.35 2.76 16.86
CA VAL A 192 12.75 2.16 15.66
C VAL A 192 13.41 0.82 15.41
N PRO A 193 12.62 -0.27 15.30
CA PRO A 193 13.18 -1.60 15.00
C PRO A 193 13.99 -1.60 13.71
N THR A 194 15.14 -2.25 13.73
CA THR A 194 16.03 -2.42 12.57
C THR A 194 15.83 -3.76 11.88
N THR A 195 16.43 -3.95 10.72
CA THR A 195 16.45 -5.28 10.06
C THR A 195 17.21 -6.33 10.86
N GLU A 196 18.14 -5.92 11.74
CA GLU A 196 18.87 -6.82 12.64
C GLU A 196 17.98 -7.44 13.72
N ASP A 197 16.87 -6.77 14.06
CA ASP A 197 15.86 -7.28 15.00
C ASP A 197 15.01 -8.39 14.38
N TRP A 198 15.15 -8.62 13.08
CA TRP A 198 14.39 -9.61 12.32
C TRP A 198 15.33 -10.49 11.49
N ALA A 199 15.07 -11.77 11.47
CA ALA A 199 15.97 -12.78 10.88
C ALA A 199 16.02 -12.81 9.34
N PHE A 200 15.31 -11.90 8.62
CA PHE A 200 15.18 -11.95 7.15
C PHE A 200 14.85 -10.58 6.55
N ASP A 201 15.10 -10.47 5.23
CA ASP A 201 14.73 -9.31 4.42
C ASP A 201 13.22 -9.13 4.38
N ARG A 202 12.77 -7.93 4.68
CA ARG A 202 11.36 -7.56 4.71
C ARG A 202 11.10 -6.38 3.78
N HIS A 203 9.91 -6.36 3.20
CA HIS A 203 9.46 -5.24 2.38
C HIS A 203 8.35 -4.47 3.09
N ILE A 204 8.24 -3.18 2.79
CA ILE A 204 7.19 -2.33 3.33
C ILE A 204 5.87 -2.66 2.66
N THR A 205 4.80 -2.74 3.46
CA THR A 205 3.42 -2.67 3.00
C THR A 205 2.77 -1.37 3.43
N ARG A 206 1.74 -0.96 2.72
CA ARG A 206 1.04 0.30 2.91
C ARG A 206 -0.46 0.14 2.76
N GLY A 207 -1.23 1.02 3.43
CA GLY A 207 -2.67 1.15 3.27
C GLY A 207 -3.51 0.37 4.28
N GLY A 208 -2.98 -0.72 4.79
CA GLY A 208 -3.74 -1.65 5.63
C GLY A 208 -4.79 -2.45 4.85
N ALA A 209 -5.38 -3.44 5.49
CA ALA A 209 -6.37 -4.34 4.90
C ALA A 209 -7.70 -4.28 5.67
N PHE A 210 -8.71 -4.98 5.17
CA PHE A 210 -10.05 -5.07 5.74
C PHE A 210 -10.11 -5.56 7.22
N ARG A 211 -9.01 -6.13 7.72
CA ARG A 211 -8.88 -6.60 9.12
C ARG A 211 -8.09 -5.63 10.00
N HIS A 212 -7.59 -4.55 9.44
CA HIS A 212 -6.78 -3.60 10.17
C HIS A 212 -7.61 -2.43 10.70
N ASP A 213 -7.12 -1.86 11.80
CA ASP A 213 -7.68 -0.66 12.39
C ASP A 213 -7.36 0.59 11.55
N ARG A 214 -8.08 1.66 11.82
CA ARG A 214 -8.04 2.93 11.10
C ARG A 214 -6.68 3.65 11.11
N ASP A 215 -5.79 3.30 12.04
CA ASP A 215 -4.44 3.89 12.06
C ASP A 215 -3.61 3.47 10.84
N LEU A 216 -3.84 2.26 10.29
CA LEU A 216 -3.17 1.78 9.09
C LEU A 216 -3.69 2.41 7.79
N ALA A 217 -4.85 3.08 7.83
CA ALA A 217 -5.37 3.87 6.71
C ALA A 217 -4.62 5.21 6.50
N ARG A 218 -3.79 5.62 7.46
CA ARG A 218 -2.99 6.86 7.38
C ARG A 218 -1.93 6.74 6.29
N CYS A 219 -1.83 7.76 5.43
CA CYS A 219 -0.87 7.76 4.32
C CYS A 219 0.58 7.59 4.77
N ALA A 220 0.96 8.13 5.95
CA ALA A 220 2.32 8.02 6.49
C ALA A 220 2.62 6.67 7.15
N ARG A 221 1.59 5.88 7.48
CA ARG A 221 1.74 4.67 8.29
C ARG A 221 2.48 3.58 7.53
N ARG A 222 3.61 3.17 8.06
CA ARG A 222 4.44 2.10 7.53
C ARG A 222 4.08 0.79 8.21
N HIS A 223 3.83 -0.24 7.41
CA HIS A 223 3.52 -1.57 7.89
C HIS A 223 4.43 -2.59 7.17
N GLY A 224 4.13 -3.88 7.28
CA GLY A 224 4.92 -4.93 6.64
C GLY A 224 5.77 -5.71 7.61
N ALA A 225 6.65 -6.50 7.04
CA ALA A 225 7.45 -7.45 7.77
C ALA A 225 6.68 -8.74 8.12
N TYR A 226 5.89 -9.22 7.18
CA TYR A 226 5.16 -10.48 7.33
C TYR A 226 6.00 -11.66 6.87
N GLU A 227 6.03 -12.72 7.67
CA GLU A 227 6.61 -14.02 7.32
C GLU A 227 5.55 -15.02 6.91
N GLU A 228 4.42 -15.00 7.61
CA GLU A 228 3.39 -16.01 7.53
C GLU A 228 2.00 -15.38 7.41
N ASP A 229 1.05 -16.18 6.92
CA ASP A 229 -0.37 -15.87 6.91
C ASP A 229 -0.78 -14.58 6.14
N LEU A 230 -0.11 -14.34 5.00
CA LEU A 230 -0.39 -13.19 4.13
C LEU A 230 -1.87 -13.10 3.72
N GLU A 231 -2.55 -14.24 3.59
CA GLU A 231 -3.96 -14.30 3.26
C GLU A 231 -4.83 -13.82 4.44
N ALA A 232 -4.56 -14.30 5.66
CA ALA A 232 -5.30 -13.88 6.84
C ALA A 232 -5.09 -12.41 7.16
N ILE A 233 -3.90 -11.88 6.85
CA ILE A 233 -3.59 -10.45 7.01
C ILE A 233 -4.23 -9.62 5.90
N GLY A 234 -4.37 -10.18 4.69
CA GLY A 234 -4.94 -9.50 3.54
C GLY A 234 -3.90 -8.74 2.71
N VAL A 235 -2.71 -9.32 2.52
CA VAL A 235 -1.62 -8.67 1.77
C VAL A 235 -1.76 -8.93 0.27
N GLY A 236 -1.88 -7.84 -0.50
CA GLY A 236 -1.94 -7.79 -1.95
C GLY A 236 -0.90 -6.81 -2.52
N PHE A 237 -1.16 -6.26 -3.70
CA PHE A 237 -0.25 -5.29 -4.34
C PHE A 237 -0.93 -4.50 -5.45
N ARG A 238 -0.34 -3.37 -5.80
CA ARG A 238 -0.69 -2.61 -7.02
C ARG A 238 0.53 -2.40 -7.90
N LEU A 239 0.31 -1.89 -9.11
CA LEU A 239 1.32 -1.70 -10.13
C LEU A 239 1.76 -0.25 -10.22
N ALA A 240 3.03 -0.05 -10.54
CA ALA A 240 3.59 1.21 -10.99
C ALA A 240 4.35 1.03 -12.31
N ALA A 241 4.56 2.13 -13.03
CA ALA A 241 5.34 2.18 -14.25
C ALA A 241 5.96 3.58 -14.42
N PRO A 242 6.99 3.76 -15.27
CA PRO A 242 7.47 5.08 -15.64
C PRO A 242 6.35 5.97 -16.20
N ALA A 243 6.51 7.28 -16.09
CA ALA A 243 5.63 8.25 -16.77
C ALA A 243 5.55 7.98 -18.27
N ALA A 244 4.43 8.38 -18.90
CA ALA A 244 4.23 8.23 -20.34
C ALA A 244 5.15 9.14 -21.16
#